data_eb13ab8c524a1d93d0094613f8ceb657
#
_entry.id   eb13ab8c524a1d93d0094613f8ceb657
#
_cell.length_a   1.000
_cell.length_b   1.000
_cell.length_c   1.000
_cell.angle_alpha   90.00
_cell.angle_beta   90.00
_cell.angle_gamma   90.00
#
_symmetry.space_group_name_H-M   'P 1'
#
loop_
_entity.id
_entity.type
_entity.pdbx_description
1 polymer ?
#
loop_
_entity_poly.entity_id
_entity_poly.type
_entity_poly.pdbx_seq_one_letter_code
_entity_poly.pdbx_strand_id
1 'polypeptide(L)'
;WANGAKYTGHWKNDKKNGKGIMNWDDGCKYEGDWKDDVRHGKGVFEYTNGDKYDGDWADDIQHGRGTYYFHTGDRYEGSYLLGERTGEGVYYHANGDKYVGNFKNGMQDGKGTFTWANGAVYEGSWKNNKRDGRGVYKWSNGDVYDGDWKDNRPNGQGTLKTVAGMQYKGGFVDGLEDGQGVQIDKDGNRFEGFFKQGKKNGPFVETDKDGKVIKKGTYKFGRLQ
;
A
#
# COMPACT_ATOMS: atom_id res chain seq x y z
N TRP A 1 40.79 5.13 -16.42
CA TRP A 1 40.90 6.57 -16.14
C TRP A 1 41.86 6.81 -14.98
N ALA A 2 42.39 8.03 -14.86
CA ALA A 2 43.35 8.40 -13.80
C ALA A 2 42.76 8.27 -12.36
N ASN A 3 41.46 8.23 -12.23
CA ASN A 3 40.72 8.04 -10.98
C ASN A 3 40.41 6.58 -10.62
N GLY A 4 41.05 5.61 -11.32
CA GLY A 4 40.86 4.17 -11.05
C GLY A 4 39.62 3.54 -11.73
N ALA A 5 38.74 4.31 -12.30
CA ALA A 5 37.56 3.79 -12.99
C ALA A 5 37.95 3.01 -14.26
N LYS A 6 37.29 1.87 -14.53
CA LYS A 6 37.60 0.99 -15.65
C LYS A 6 36.33 0.63 -16.43
N TYR A 7 36.38 0.87 -17.75
CA TYR A 7 35.37 0.40 -18.68
C TYR A 7 35.94 -0.73 -19.55
N THR A 8 35.13 -1.76 -19.75
CA THR A 8 35.40 -2.86 -20.67
C THR A 8 34.14 -3.09 -21.49
N GLY A 9 34.21 -2.88 -22.80
CA GLY A 9 33.04 -3.03 -23.66
C GLY A 9 33.22 -2.43 -25.05
N HIS A 10 32.13 -2.25 -25.74
CA HIS A 10 32.13 -1.75 -27.10
C HIS A 10 32.26 -0.22 -27.15
N TRP A 11 32.95 0.25 -28.16
CA TRP A 11 33.20 1.67 -28.47
C TRP A 11 32.75 1.99 -29.88
N LYS A 12 32.22 3.17 -30.09
CA LYS A 12 31.91 3.74 -31.39
C LYS A 12 32.17 5.24 -31.36
N ASN A 13 32.99 5.74 -32.31
CA ASN A 13 33.36 7.15 -32.38
C ASN A 13 33.86 7.70 -31.04
N ASP A 14 34.82 6.99 -30.40
CA ASP A 14 35.40 7.30 -29.09
C ASP A 14 34.41 7.39 -27.91
N LYS A 15 33.19 6.89 -28.06
CA LYS A 15 32.17 6.82 -27.02
C LYS A 15 31.83 5.39 -26.68
N LYS A 16 31.48 5.14 -25.41
CA LYS A 16 30.91 3.86 -24.98
C LYS A 16 29.59 3.64 -25.73
N ASN A 17 29.48 2.48 -26.38
CA ASN A 17 28.30 2.19 -27.22
C ASN A 17 28.14 0.67 -27.37
N GLY A 18 26.90 0.16 -27.17
CA GLY A 18 26.66 -1.29 -27.11
C GLY A 18 26.89 -1.87 -25.73
N LYS A 19 27.22 -3.15 -25.64
CA LYS A 19 27.43 -3.83 -24.32
C LYS A 19 28.73 -3.43 -23.68
N GLY A 20 28.72 -3.20 -22.36
CA GLY A 20 29.91 -2.89 -21.59
C GLY A 20 29.72 -2.90 -20.09
N ILE A 21 30.88 -3.04 -19.41
CA ILE A 21 30.99 -3.05 -17.96
C ILE A 21 31.79 -1.83 -17.53
N MET A 22 31.23 -1.05 -16.63
CA MET A 22 31.89 0.06 -15.95
C MET A 22 32.05 -0.28 -14.47
N ASN A 23 33.28 -0.18 -13.99
CA ASN A 23 33.57 -0.23 -12.56
C ASN A 23 34.10 1.16 -12.17
N TRP A 24 33.44 1.79 -11.20
CA TRP A 24 33.90 3.07 -10.66
C TRP A 24 34.84 2.85 -9.47
N ASP A 25 35.61 3.85 -9.17
CA ASP A 25 36.59 3.84 -8.07
C ASP A 25 35.92 3.86 -6.68
N ASP A 26 34.67 4.33 -6.61
CA ASP A 26 33.82 4.27 -5.41
C ASP A 26 33.23 2.87 -5.12
N GLY A 27 33.48 1.90 -6.03
CA GLY A 27 32.99 0.52 -5.90
C GLY A 27 31.64 0.25 -6.57
N CYS A 28 30.98 1.26 -7.15
CA CYS A 28 29.82 1.02 -8.00
C CYS A 28 30.19 0.24 -9.26
N LYS A 29 29.23 -0.57 -9.77
CA LYS A 29 29.38 -1.30 -11.03
C LYS A 29 28.11 -1.17 -11.87
N TYR A 30 28.30 -0.97 -13.18
CA TYR A 30 27.24 -1.12 -14.16
C TYR A 30 27.64 -2.14 -15.22
N GLU A 31 26.72 -3.01 -15.58
CA GLU A 31 26.86 -3.96 -16.67
C GLU A 31 25.60 -3.91 -17.53
N GLY A 32 25.74 -3.48 -18.79
CA GLY A 32 24.55 -3.30 -19.63
C GLY A 32 24.83 -2.59 -20.94
N ASP A 33 23.76 -2.04 -21.49
CA ASP A 33 23.80 -1.30 -22.75
C ASP A 33 24.23 0.15 -22.53
N TRP A 34 25.03 0.64 -23.49
CA TRP A 34 25.54 2.00 -23.54
C TRP A 34 25.17 2.64 -24.88
N LYS A 35 24.90 3.91 -24.86
CA LYS A 35 24.67 4.74 -26.05
C LYS A 35 25.30 6.11 -25.82
N ASP A 36 26.27 6.47 -26.67
CA ASP A 36 26.95 7.78 -26.64
C ASP A 36 27.41 8.19 -25.23
N ASP A 37 28.11 7.25 -24.51
CA ASP A 37 28.64 7.38 -23.16
C ASP A 37 27.65 7.29 -22.00
N VAL A 38 26.32 7.22 -22.25
CA VAL A 38 25.30 7.09 -21.20
C VAL A 38 24.75 5.67 -21.12
N ARG A 39 24.31 5.25 -19.94
CA ARG A 39 23.57 3.98 -19.75
C ARG A 39 22.26 4.07 -20.48
N HIS A 40 21.95 3.05 -21.26
CA HIS A 40 20.75 2.99 -22.08
C HIS A 40 20.30 1.54 -22.24
N GLY A 41 19.05 1.28 -22.68
CA GLY A 41 18.56 -0.08 -22.88
C GLY A 41 18.52 -0.90 -21.59
N LYS A 42 19.02 -2.13 -21.60
CA LYS A 42 19.03 -3.03 -20.43
C LYS A 42 20.35 -2.99 -19.69
N GLY A 43 20.28 -2.98 -18.35
CA GLY A 43 21.51 -3.07 -17.55
C GLY A 43 21.27 -3.24 -16.06
N VAL A 44 22.31 -3.74 -15.41
CA VAL A 44 22.37 -3.95 -13.97
C VAL A 44 23.32 -2.92 -13.36
N PHE A 45 22.85 -2.21 -12.36
CA PHE A 45 23.67 -1.31 -11.54
C PHE A 45 23.76 -1.83 -10.11
N GLU A 46 24.97 -2.02 -9.64
CA GLU A 46 25.28 -2.40 -8.26
C GLU A 46 25.84 -1.17 -7.54
N TYR A 47 25.17 -0.79 -6.46
CA TYR A 47 25.53 0.36 -5.62
C TYR A 47 26.47 -0.06 -4.49
N THR A 48 27.31 0.86 -4.01
CA THR A 48 28.26 0.60 -2.92
C THR A 48 27.60 0.23 -1.60
N ASN A 49 26.33 0.65 -1.38
CA ASN A 49 25.56 0.29 -0.20
C ASN A 49 24.96 -1.12 -0.25
N GLY A 50 25.21 -1.88 -1.34
CA GLY A 50 24.65 -3.22 -1.55
C GLY A 50 23.28 -3.25 -2.24
N ASP A 51 22.71 -2.11 -2.59
CA ASP A 51 21.52 -2.07 -3.43
C ASP A 51 21.85 -2.50 -4.86
N LYS A 52 20.84 -2.97 -5.61
CA LYS A 52 21.00 -3.33 -7.01
C LYS A 52 19.74 -2.93 -7.79
N TYR A 53 19.94 -2.35 -8.96
CA TYR A 53 18.88 -2.17 -9.95
C TYR A 53 19.18 -3.01 -11.19
N ASP A 54 18.18 -3.75 -11.65
CA ASP A 54 18.20 -4.56 -12.87
C ASP A 54 16.99 -4.18 -13.73
N GLY A 55 17.22 -3.52 -14.86
CA GLY A 55 16.09 -3.03 -15.64
C GLY A 55 16.48 -2.15 -16.82
N ASP A 56 15.49 -1.39 -17.26
CA ASP A 56 15.62 -0.45 -18.39
C ASP A 56 16.27 0.86 -17.94
N TRP A 57 17.06 1.42 -18.84
CA TRP A 57 17.78 2.68 -18.68
C TRP A 57 17.51 3.59 -19.88
N ALA A 58 17.32 4.87 -19.64
CA ALA A 58 17.30 5.91 -20.65
C ALA A 58 18.13 7.09 -20.16
N ASP A 59 19.18 7.45 -20.91
CA ASP A 59 20.04 8.61 -20.66
C ASP A 59 20.53 8.69 -19.21
N ASP A 60 21.16 7.58 -18.73
CA ASP A 60 21.66 7.39 -17.35
C ASP A 60 20.59 7.28 -16.25
N ILE A 61 19.31 7.29 -16.59
CA ILE A 61 18.19 7.29 -15.64
C ILE A 61 17.43 5.97 -15.74
N GLN A 62 17.01 5.42 -14.59
CA GLN A 62 16.10 4.27 -14.53
C GLN A 62 14.80 4.60 -15.26
N HIS A 63 14.38 3.72 -16.15
CA HIS A 63 13.22 3.92 -17.01
C HIS A 63 12.51 2.60 -17.29
N GLY A 64 11.32 2.63 -17.93
CA GLY A 64 10.64 1.43 -18.38
C GLY A 64 10.36 0.44 -17.26
N ARG A 65 10.78 -0.81 -17.41
CA ARG A 65 10.60 -1.86 -16.40
C ARG A 65 11.90 -2.21 -15.70
N GLY A 66 11.84 -2.46 -14.37
CA GLY A 66 13.00 -2.88 -13.61
C GLY A 66 12.68 -3.45 -12.25
N THR A 67 13.68 -4.10 -11.69
CA THR A 67 13.67 -4.63 -10.33
C THR A 67 14.73 -3.92 -9.51
N TYR A 68 14.35 -3.37 -8.38
CA TYR A 68 15.25 -2.80 -7.40
C TYR A 68 15.35 -3.70 -6.18
N TYR A 69 16.53 -4.12 -5.86
CA TYR A 69 16.87 -4.90 -4.67
C TYR A 69 17.54 -3.98 -3.67
N PHE A 70 16.91 -3.79 -2.53
CA PHE A 70 17.45 -3.01 -1.42
C PHE A 70 18.37 -3.90 -0.57
N HIS A 71 19.46 -3.37 -0.08
CA HIS A 71 20.35 -4.08 0.86
C HIS A 71 19.64 -4.48 2.16
N THR A 72 18.53 -3.84 2.48
CA THR A 72 17.65 -4.18 3.62
C THR A 72 16.88 -5.48 3.42
N GLY A 73 16.89 -6.05 2.20
CA GLY A 73 16.12 -7.24 1.81
C GLY A 73 14.76 -6.92 1.19
N ASP A 74 14.36 -5.67 1.12
CA ASP A 74 13.19 -5.24 0.37
C ASP A 74 13.45 -5.41 -1.14
N ARG A 75 12.37 -5.51 -1.93
CA ARG A 75 12.44 -5.57 -3.40
C ARG A 75 11.25 -4.89 -4.03
N TYR A 76 11.50 -4.10 -5.06
CA TYR A 76 10.46 -3.55 -5.92
C TYR A 76 10.60 -4.11 -7.35
N GLU A 77 9.49 -4.52 -7.93
CA GLU A 77 9.36 -4.93 -9.33
C GLU A 77 8.28 -4.10 -10.01
N GLY A 78 8.59 -3.34 -11.05
CA GLY A 78 7.58 -2.51 -11.67
C GLY A 78 8.11 -1.50 -12.68
N SER A 79 7.30 -0.49 -12.94
CA SER A 79 7.59 0.55 -13.91
C SER A 79 8.36 1.72 -13.27
N TYR A 80 9.23 2.32 -14.08
CA TYR A 80 10.01 3.52 -13.75
C TYR A 80 9.83 4.60 -14.80
N LEU A 81 9.73 5.82 -14.37
CA LEU A 81 9.76 7.01 -15.21
C LEU A 81 10.67 8.05 -14.55
N LEU A 82 11.71 8.48 -15.24
CA LEU A 82 12.70 9.46 -14.76
C LEU A 82 13.26 9.12 -13.36
N GLY A 83 13.57 7.83 -13.13
CA GLY A 83 14.11 7.33 -11.88
C GLY A 83 13.09 7.05 -10.78
N GLU A 84 11.82 7.42 -10.98
CA GLU A 84 10.77 7.25 -9.98
C GLU A 84 9.88 6.04 -10.29
N ARG A 85 9.50 5.28 -9.27
CA ARG A 85 8.52 4.19 -9.40
C ARG A 85 7.17 4.77 -9.81
N THR A 86 6.56 4.18 -10.85
CA THR A 86 5.30 4.66 -11.43
C THR A 86 4.45 3.50 -11.96
N GLY A 87 3.17 3.75 -12.25
CA GLY A 87 2.29 2.73 -12.81
C GLY A 87 2.15 1.51 -11.92
N GLU A 88 1.93 0.35 -12.51
CA GLU A 88 1.78 -0.91 -11.76
C GLU A 88 3.13 -1.47 -11.31
N GLY A 89 3.15 -1.96 -10.07
CA GLY A 89 4.33 -2.59 -9.49
C GLY A 89 4.00 -3.45 -8.28
N VAL A 90 5.02 -4.19 -7.86
CA VAL A 90 5.00 -5.04 -6.67
C VAL A 90 6.13 -4.64 -5.75
N TYR A 91 5.82 -4.37 -4.50
CA TYR A 91 6.82 -4.13 -3.45
C TYR A 91 6.78 -5.28 -2.45
N TYR A 92 7.89 -5.92 -2.26
CA TYR A 92 8.11 -6.97 -1.27
C TYR A 92 8.95 -6.39 -0.14
N HIS A 93 8.40 -6.42 1.08
CA HIS A 93 9.15 -6.05 2.28
C HIS A 93 9.92 -7.24 2.82
N ALA A 94 11.07 -7.00 3.40
CA ALA A 94 11.92 -8.04 4.01
C ALA A 94 11.22 -8.79 5.16
N ASN A 95 10.23 -8.16 5.81
CA ASN A 95 9.42 -8.77 6.87
C ASN A 95 8.30 -9.69 6.36
N GLY A 96 8.18 -9.85 5.03
CA GLY A 96 7.15 -10.68 4.39
C GLY A 96 5.87 -9.95 4.00
N ASP A 97 5.74 -8.65 4.29
CA ASP A 97 4.64 -7.84 3.77
C ASP A 97 4.78 -7.65 2.25
N LYS A 98 3.66 -7.47 1.57
CA LYS A 98 3.64 -7.27 0.11
C LYS A 98 2.60 -6.25 -0.30
N TYR A 99 2.99 -5.32 -1.17
CA TYR A 99 2.07 -4.44 -1.88
C TYR A 99 2.04 -4.79 -3.37
N VAL A 100 0.85 -4.85 -3.95
CA VAL A 100 0.62 -4.97 -5.40
C VAL A 100 -0.34 -3.88 -5.81
N GLY A 101 0.08 -2.99 -6.69
CA GLY A 101 -0.79 -1.88 -7.09
C GLY A 101 -0.07 -0.74 -7.80
N ASN A 102 -0.73 0.39 -7.83
CA ASN A 102 -0.24 1.56 -8.54
C ASN A 102 0.73 2.39 -7.70
N PHE A 103 1.73 2.94 -8.38
CA PHE A 103 2.70 3.87 -7.86
C PHE A 103 2.65 5.18 -8.64
N LYS A 104 2.94 6.28 -7.96
CA LYS A 104 3.12 7.61 -8.53
C LYS A 104 4.19 8.34 -7.74
N ASN A 105 5.22 8.85 -8.44
CA ASN A 105 6.36 9.56 -7.82
C ASN A 105 6.95 8.78 -6.64
N GLY A 106 7.23 7.47 -6.85
CA GLY A 106 7.80 6.59 -5.84
C GLY A 106 6.86 6.12 -4.73
N MET A 107 5.63 6.65 -4.62
CA MET A 107 4.67 6.34 -3.57
C MET A 107 3.54 5.43 -4.07
N GLN A 108 2.97 4.63 -3.16
CA GLN A 108 1.71 3.92 -3.40
C GLN A 108 0.59 4.97 -3.61
N ASP A 109 -0.03 4.98 -4.78
CA ASP A 109 -1.05 5.97 -5.15
C ASP A 109 -1.96 5.38 -6.24
N GLY A 110 -3.27 5.35 -6.01
CA GLY A 110 -4.25 4.70 -6.87
C GLY A 110 -4.84 3.45 -6.24
N LYS A 111 -5.05 2.38 -7.00
CA LYS A 111 -5.58 1.11 -6.50
C LYS A 111 -4.44 0.16 -6.14
N GLY A 112 -4.64 -0.62 -5.06
CA GLY A 112 -3.66 -1.62 -4.67
C GLY A 112 -4.12 -2.49 -3.52
N THR A 113 -3.43 -3.63 -3.41
CA THR A 113 -3.61 -4.63 -2.36
C THR A 113 -2.35 -4.70 -1.52
N PHE A 114 -2.49 -4.53 -0.23
CA PHE A 114 -1.44 -4.76 0.75
C PHE A 114 -1.76 -6.02 1.54
N THR A 115 -0.83 -6.96 1.54
CA THR A 115 -0.91 -8.20 2.32
C THR A 115 0.18 -8.16 3.39
N TRP A 116 -0.23 -8.22 4.64
CA TRP A 116 0.69 -8.31 5.78
C TRP A 116 1.16 -9.74 5.99
N ALA A 117 2.36 -9.91 6.52
CA ALA A 117 2.93 -11.23 6.85
C ALA A 117 2.08 -12.04 7.83
N ASN A 118 1.27 -11.38 8.66
CA ASN A 118 0.33 -12.02 9.57
C ASN A 118 -0.98 -12.49 8.91
N GLY A 119 -1.12 -12.32 7.58
CA GLY A 119 -2.29 -12.72 6.80
C GLY A 119 -3.42 -11.69 6.71
N ALA A 120 -3.29 -10.52 7.33
CA ALA A 120 -4.23 -9.42 7.10
C ALA A 120 -4.10 -8.92 5.65
N VAL A 121 -5.18 -8.38 5.09
CA VAL A 121 -5.21 -7.85 3.71
C VAL A 121 -6.00 -6.55 3.66
N TYR A 122 -5.45 -5.56 2.97
CA TYR A 122 -6.21 -4.39 2.53
C TYR A 122 -6.25 -4.36 1.01
N GLU A 123 -7.44 -4.18 0.46
CA GLU A 123 -7.66 -3.95 -0.97
C GLU A 123 -8.46 -2.66 -1.14
N GLY A 124 -7.90 -1.68 -1.83
CA GLY A 124 -8.58 -0.40 -1.96
C GLY A 124 -7.76 0.71 -2.58
N SER A 125 -8.18 1.93 -2.26
CA SER A 125 -7.54 3.16 -2.74
C SER A 125 -6.39 3.58 -1.81
N TRP A 126 -5.35 4.10 -2.43
CA TRP A 126 -4.14 4.61 -1.79
C TRP A 126 -3.85 6.03 -2.26
N LYS A 127 -3.29 6.83 -1.38
CA LYS A 127 -2.79 8.17 -1.67
C LYS A 127 -1.56 8.45 -0.83
N ASN A 128 -0.43 8.73 -1.49
CA ASN A 128 0.84 9.06 -0.83
C ASN A 128 1.20 8.05 0.28
N ASN A 129 1.21 6.74 -0.04
CA ASN A 129 1.50 5.61 0.86
C ASN A 129 0.48 5.41 2.00
N LYS A 130 -0.70 6.03 1.93
CA LYS A 130 -1.76 5.88 2.93
C LYS A 130 -3.01 5.29 2.30
N ARG A 131 -3.74 4.46 3.06
CA ARG A 131 -5.10 4.03 2.69
C ARG A 131 -5.99 5.28 2.73
N ASP A 132 -6.58 5.63 1.60
CA ASP A 132 -7.39 6.85 1.44
C ASP A 132 -8.41 6.62 0.32
N GLY A 133 -9.70 6.84 0.58
CA GLY A 133 -10.83 6.51 -0.28
C GLY A 133 -11.49 5.18 0.08
N ARG A 134 -12.13 4.49 -0.87
CA ARG A 134 -12.82 3.22 -0.59
C ARG A 134 -11.85 2.04 -0.51
N GLY A 135 -12.09 1.14 0.46
CA GLY A 135 -11.32 -0.10 0.58
C GLY A 135 -11.90 -1.08 1.58
N VAL A 136 -11.47 -2.32 1.42
CA VAL A 136 -11.80 -3.45 2.29
C VAL A 136 -10.56 -3.86 3.06
N TYR A 137 -10.68 -3.95 4.37
CA TYR A 137 -9.63 -4.48 5.24
C TYR A 137 -10.13 -5.77 5.89
N LYS A 138 -9.40 -6.85 5.70
CA LYS A 138 -9.63 -8.12 6.38
C LYS A 138 -8.50 -8.33 7.38
N TRP A 139 -8.85 -8.38 8.66
CA TRP A 139 -7.89 -8.69 9.73
C TRP A 139 -7.49 -10.16 9.70
N SER A 140 -6.35 -10.46 10.31
CA SER A 140 -5.85 -11.84 10.45
C SER A 140 -6.77 -12.76 11.27
N ASN A 141 -7.58 -12.18 12.16
CA ASN A 141 -8.62 -12.92 12.91
C ASN A 141 -9.88 -13.21 12.08
N GLY A 142 -9.99 -12.63 10.86
CA GLY A 142 -11.11 -12.81 9.96
C GLY A 142 -12.19 -11.71 10.01
N ASP A 143 -12.08 -10.73 10.90
CA ASP A 143 -12.95 -9.56 10.87
C ASP A 143 -12.77 -8.81 9.54
N VAL A 144 -13.82 -8.11 9.09
CA VAL A 144 -13.81 -7.36 7.82
C VAL A 144 -14.41 -5.99 8.00
N TYR A 145 -13.69 -4.98 7.56
CA TYR A 145 -14.22 -3.64 7.35
C TYR A 145 -14.28 -3.32 5.86
N ASP A 146 -15.43 -2.88 5.38
CA ASP A 146 -15.65 -2.38 4.02
C ASP A 146 -16.22 -0.97 4.11
N GLY A 147 -15.44 0.02 3.71
CA GLY A 147 -15.87 1.41 3.88
C GLY A 147 -14.88 2.44 3.38
N ASP A 148 -15.12 3.67 3.82
CA ASP A 148 -14.30 4.82 3.51
C ASP A 148 -13.09 4.89 4.46
N TRP A 149 -11.97 5.32 3.91
CA TRP A 149 -10.68 5.46 4.57
C TRP A 149 -10.13 6.86 4.40
N LYS A 150 -9.47 7.37 5.42
CA LYS A 150 -8.69 8.59 5.37
C LYS A 150 -7.46 8.46 6.25
N ASP A 151 -6.28 8.78 5.69
CA ASP A 151 -5.01 8.74 6.42
C ASP A 151 -4.80 7.44 7.22
N ASN A 152 -5.04 6.27 6.60
CA ASN A 152 -4.91 4.93 7.17
C ASN A 152 -6.00 4.53 8.19
N ARG A 153 -7.04 5.34 8.41
CA ARG A 153 -8.12 5.04 9.37
C ARG A 153 -9.47 4.94 8.67
N PRO A 154 -10.39 4.04 9.12
CA PRO A 154 -11.79 4.12 8.76
C PRO A 154 -12.36 5.52 9.04
N ASN A 155 -12.95 6.16 8.04
CA ASN A 155 -13.45 7.52 8.17
C ASN A 155 -14.50 7.80 7.08
N GLY A 156 -15.73 8.04 7.45
CA GLY A 156 -16.88 8.14 6.54
C GLY A 156 -17.86 7.00 6.76
N GLN A 157 -18.44 6.45 5.71
CA GLN A 157 -19.41 5.35 5.80
C GLN A 157 -18.73 3.99 5.64
N GLY A 158 -19.15 3.03 6.46
CA GLY A 158 -18.58 1.69 6.38
C GLY A 158 -19.44 0.61 7.03
N THR A 159 -19.02 -0.64 6.79
CA THR A 159 -19.59 -1.83 7.41
C THR A 159 -18.45 -2.62 8.06
N LEU A 160 -18.57 -2.89 9.34
CA LEU A 160 -17.69 -3.80 10.08
C LEU A 160 -18.44 -5.09 10.35
N LYS A 161 -17.83 -6.23 10.01
CA LYS A 161 -18.31 -7.57 10.33
C LYS A 161 -17.27 -8.29 11.13
N THR A 162 -17.63 -8.86 12.27
CA THR A 162 -16.73 -9.64 13.10
C THR A 162 -17.00 -11.14 12.98
N VAL A 163 -15.99 -11.95 13.19
CA VAL A 163 -16.13 -13.42 13.26
C VAL A 163 -17.02 -13.87 14.42
N ALA A 164 -17.18 -13.02 15.43
CA ALA A 164 -18.12 -13.24 16.54
C ALA A 164 -19.59 -13.07 16.15
N GLY A 165 -19.87 -12.71 14.89
CA GLY A 165 -21.23 -12.55 14.36
C GLY A 165 -21.84 -11.17 14.53
N MET A 166 -21.10 -10.18 15.03
CA MET A 166 -21.55 -8.79 15.08
C MET A 166 -21.35 -8.11 13.72
N GLN A 167 -22.32 -7.32 13.31
CA GLN A 167 -22.20 -6.41 12.18
C GLN A 167 -22.57 -5.00 12.61
N TYR A 168 -21.74 -4.01 12.22
CA TYR A 168 -22.07 -2.59 12.31
C TYR A 168 -22.06 -1.98 10.91
N LYS A 169 -23.04 -1.13 10.61
CA LYS A 169 -23.12 -0.33 9.39
C LYS A 169 -23.47 1.10 9.75
N GLY A 170 -22.61 2.05 9.44
CA GLY A 170 -22.81 3.44 9.81
C GLY A 170 -21.58 4.31 9.61
N GLY A 171 -21.58 5.44 10.32
CA GLY A 171 -20.48 6.40 10.29
C GLY A 171 -19.27 5.96 11.09
N PHE A 172 -18.08 6.37 10.64
CA PHE A 172 -16.81 6.21 11.31
C PHE A 172 -16.04 7.53 11.31
N VAL A 173 -15.38 7.83 12.42
CA VAL A 173 -14.44 8.94 12.56
C VAL A 173 -13.18 8.41 13.26
N ASP A 174 -12.03 8.58 12.62
CA ASP A 174 -10.71 8.13 13.13
C ASP A 174 -10.67 6.67 13.59
N GLY A 175 -11.41 5.80 12.89
CA GLY A 175 -11.47 4.36 13.15
C GLY A 175 -12.51 3.93 14.16
N LEU A 176 -13.27 4.86 14.73
CA LEU A 176 -14.31 4.58 15.72
C LEU A 176 -15.70 4.85 15.13
N GLU A 177 -16.69 4.06 15.55
CA GLU A 177 -18.11 4.29 15.21
C GLU A 177 -18.54 5.66 15.69
N ASP A 178 -19.08 6.49 14.79
CA ASP A 178 -19.51 7.86 15.09
C ASP A 178 -20.66 8.28 14.18
N GLY A 179 -21.69 8.91 14.74
CA GLY A 179 -22.91 9.29 14.02
C GLY A 179 -23.98 8.21 14.06
N GLN A 180 -24.90 8.24 13.10
CA GLN A 180 -25.97 7.26 12.99
C GLN A 180 -25.43 5.92 12.50
N GLY A 181 -25.90 4.82 13.09
CA GLY A 181 -25.53 3.49 12.69
C GLY A 181 -26.52 2.41 13.11
N VAL A 182 -26.36 1.27 12.48
CA VAL A 182 -27.10 0.03 12.76
C VAL A 182 -26.10 -1.02 13.21
N GLN A 183 -26.34 -1.61 14.36
CA GLN A 183 -25.60 -2.76 14.85
C GLN A 183 -26.51 -3.99 14.90
N ILE A 184 -26.06 -5.11 14.37
CA ILE A 184 -26.75 -6.39 14.45
C ILE A 184 -25.85 -7.33 15.25
N ASP A 185 -26.39 -7.94 16.29
CA ASP A 185 -25.65 -8.92 17.09
C ASP A 185 -25.69 -10.32 16.48
N LYS A 186 -24.98 -11.28 17.12
CA LYS A 186 -24.90 -12.67 16.65
C LYS A 186 -26.26 -13.41 16.69
N ASP A 187 -27.22 -12.93 17.47
CA ASP A 187 -28.54 -13.52 17.63
C ASP A 187 -29.57 -12.88 16.65
N GLY A 188 -29.14 -11.87 15.88
CA GLY A 188 -29.94 -11.17 14.90
C GLY A 188 -30.70 -9.96 15.47
N ASN A 189 -30.52 -9.62 16.74
CA ASN A 189 -31.11 -8.40 17.30
C ASN A 189 -30.46 -7.16 16.67
N ARG A 190 -31.29 -6.18 16.37
CA ARG A 190 -30.88 -4.99 15.64
C ARG A 190 -31.04 -3.75 16.53
N PHE A 191 -29.92 -3.09 16.78
CA PHE A 191 -29.84 -1.77 17.38
C PHE A 191 -29.74 -0.72 16.27
N GLU A 192 -30.63 0.27 16.27
CA GLU A 192 -30.56 1.42 15.38
C GLU A 192 -30.52 2.68 16.22
N GLY A 193 -29.49 3.49 16.08
CA GLY A 193 -29.28 4.68 16.91
C GLY A 193 -28.02 5.42 16.58
N PHE A 194 -27.54 6.18 17.54
CA PHE A 194 -26.37 7.01 17.38
C PHE A 194 -25.19 6.46 18.18
N PHE A 195 -24.00 6.72 17.65
CA PHE A 195 -22.72 6.38 18.25
C PHE A 195 -21.86 7.64 18.38
N LYS A 196 -20.99 7.67 19.37
CA LYS A 196 -19.97 8.69 19.56
C LYS A 196 -18.72 8.06 20.12
N GLN A 197 -17.60 8.17 19.35
CA GLN A 197 -16.31 7.59 19.73
C GLN A 197 -16.43 6.09 20.12
N GLY A 198 -17.12 5.29 19.31
CA GLY A 198 -17.30 3.85 19.52
C GLY A 198 -18.32 3.48 20.60
N LYS A 199 -19.04 4.46 21.18
CA LYS A 199 -20.04 4.19 22.24
C LYS A 199 -21.43 4.59 21.79
N LYS A 200 -22.45 3.78 22.13
CA LYS A 200 -23.86 4.13 21.95
C LYS A 200 -24.14 5.47 22.65
N ASN A 201 -24.72 6.43 21.90
CA ASN A 201 -24.94 7.78 22.40
C ASN A 201 -26.09 8.46 21.63
N GLY A 202 -27.15 8.81 22.32
CA GLY A 202 -28.37 9.39 21.72
C GLY A 202 -29.57 8.44 21.72
N PRO A 203 -30.67 8.83 21.08
CA PRO A 203 -31.88 8.00 20.98
C PRO A 203 -31.62 6.74 20.16
N PHE A 204 -32.31 5.66 20.51
CA PHE A 204 -32.22 4.39 19.84
C PHE A 204 -33.50 3.59 19.87
N VAL A 205 -33.61 2.64 18.94
CA VAL A 205 -34.57 1.56 18.92
C VAL A 205 -33.82 0.24 18.77
N GLU A 206 -34.21 -0.75 19.55
CA GLU A 206 -33.68 -2.11 19.46
C GLU A 206 -34.85 -3.07 19.16
N THR A 207 -34.63 -3.93 18.14
CA THR A 207 -35.61 -4.93 17.71
C THR A 207 -35.00 -6.32 17.80
N ASP A 208 -35.81 -7.33 17.98
CA ASP A 208 -35.39 -8.71 17.81
C ASP A 208 -35.19 -9.05 16.31
N LYS A 209 -34.77 -10.28 16.04
CA LYS A 209 -34.55 -10.79 14.67
C LYS A 209 -35.79 -10.77 13.79
N ASP A 210 -37.02 -10.76 14.38
CA ASP A 210 -38.29 -10.76 13.70
C ASP A 210 -38.85 -9.33 13.52
N GLY A 211 -38.10 -8.29 13.96
CA GLY A 211 -38.40 -6.88 13.82
C GLY A 211 -39.29 -6.32 14.93
N LYS A 212 -39.64 -7.09 15.98
CA LYS A 212 -40.41 -6.62 17.12
C LYS A 212 -39.54 -5.74 18.02
N VAL A 213 -40.03 -4.58 18.39
CA VAL A 213 -39.35 -3.67 19.31
C VAL A 213 -39.25 -4.33 20.70
N ILE A 214 -38.00 -4.51 21.15
CA ILE A 214 -37.68 -5.05 22.48
C ILE A 214 -37.20 -3.98 23.44
N LYS A 215 -36.67 -2.85 22.92
CA LYS A 215 -36.17 -1.75 23.72
C LYS A 215 -36.13 -0.44 22.93
N LYS A 216 -36.37 0.66 23.61
CA LYS A 216 -36.14 2.03 23.10
C LYS A 216 -35.74 2.94 24.25
N GLY A 217 -35.01 3.98 23.97
CA GLY A 217 -34.55 4.93 25.00
C GLY A 217 -33.45 5.85 24.48
N THR A 218 -32.61 6.29 25.40
CA THR A 218 -31.49 7.17 25.10
C THR A 218 -30.25 6.64 25.81
N TYR A 219 -29.12 6.58 25.09
CA TYR A 219 -27.80 6.34 25.67
C TYR A 219 -27.06 7.67 25.86
N LYS A 220 -26.23 7.75 26.89
CA LYS A 220 -25.24 8.80 27.08
C LYS A 220 -23.89 8.15 27.35
N PHE A 221 -22.97 8.25 26.35
CA PHE A 221 -21.63 7.63 26.38
C PHE A 221 -21.63 6.15 26.84
N GLY A 222 -22.50 5.34 26.26
CA GLY A 222 -22.62 3.91 26.53
C GLY A 222 -23.46 3.53 27.77
N ARG A 223 -24.00 4.51 28.50
CA ARG A 223 -24.90 4.27 29.65
C ARG A 223 -26.33 4.57 29.27
N LEU A 224 -27.23 3.62 29.51
CA LEU A 224 -28.67 3.80 29.35
C LEU A 224 -29.18 4.83 30.38
N GLN A 225 -30.00 5.78 29.92
CA GLN A 225 -30.63 6.80 30.75
C GLN A 225 -32.03 6.36 31.21
#